data_ca2ebe1b241bb5f503c00063e1f721a5
#
_entry.id   ca2ebe1b241bb5f503c00063e1f721a5
#
_cell.length_a   1.000
_cell.length_b   1.000
_cell.length_c   1.000
_cell.angle_alpha   90.00
_cell.angle_beta   90.00
_cell.angle_gamma   90.00
#
_symmetry.space_group_name_H-M   'P 1'
#
loop_
_entity.id
_entity.type
_entity.pdbx_description
1 polymer ?
#
loop_
_entity_poly.entity_id
_entity_poly.type
_entity_poly.pdbx_seq_one_letter_code
_entity_poly.pdbx_strand_id
1 'polypeptide(L)'
;MLTDAKIKAAKKREKKYRLSDAGQLYLEVSTAGGKSWRMNYTFGVNPKGKPIQKTLTFGPYPALSLLDARARRDEAKALLREGRDPSVERRLAVKAQTIAHLNTFESVMGTWFELNSGWSIEKLRAWMKTHDGKFSPVHCANWTIDPNGRWSAQHASDVITSLWRDITPAIGELPITSIKAPKVLEVLQAIERRGAIETAHRLRQRISGVFTYGIAAGVCDENPAAGIGKALKDIPKAKPQPSIIDGMETQEERVAAVKKMLTDCTAERCRAETKLALLLLALTHVRPGELAGARWEEFNLDADQPFWRLPAARMKGDKERKGESGGDHIVALSTHAVRVLHVLRRLTGKFGLCFPSERHVHQPISENTLRALLIRAGYYQRHVPHGFRAAFSTIMNERPASDRMEGDRDVIDLMLAHLPEQKSGSESAYNRAAHMPRRHQLAQEWGDLIVGEMPDPETYIGQPIRYAATGPGRLAA
;
A
#
# COMPACT_ATOMS: atom_id res chain seq x y z
N MET A 1 -61.97 -15.24 16.49
CA MET A 1 -60.78 -14.72 15.76
C MET A 1 -61.09 -13.38 15.15
N LEU A 2 -60.17 -12.46 15.13
CA LEU A 2 -60.28 -11.17 14.44
C LEU A 2 -60.33 -11.36 12.93
N THR A 3 -61.03 -10.44 12.27
CA THR A 3 -61.05 -10.31 10.80
C THR A 3 -60.61 -8.91 10.42
N ASP A 4 -60.06 -8.74 9.24
CA ASP A 4 -59.57 -7.44 8.77
C ASP A 4 -60.71 -6.39 8.72
N ALA A 5 -61.94 -6.82 8.39
CA ALA A 5 -63.13 -5.97 8.43
C ALA A 5 -63.38 -5.40 9.86
N LYS A 6 -63.29 -6.23 10.90
CA LYS A 6 -63.43 -5.79 12.29
C LYS A 6 -62.34 -4.83 12.72
N ILE A 7 -61.12 -5.04 12.26
CA ILE A 7 -59.95 -4.18 12.55
C ILE A 7 -60.15 -2.80 11.89
N LYS A 8 -60.59 -2.78 10.62
CA LYS A 8 -60.85 -1.53 9.90
C LYS A 8 -61.96 -0.73 10.54
N ALA A 9 -63.07 -1.40 10.93
CA ALA A 9 -64.23 -0.79 11.57
C ALA A 9 -63.97 -0.27 13.00
N ALA A 10 -62.89 -0.66 13.66
CA ALA A 10 -62.54 -0.23 15.02
C ALA A 10 -62.24 1.26 15.07
N LYS A 11 -63.06 2.03 15.81
CA LYS A 11 -62.91 3.50 15.99
C LYS A 11 -62.34 3.80 17.38
N LYS A 12 -61.78 5.00 17.53
CA LYS A 12 -61.32 5.51 18.84
C LYS A 12 -62.47 5.55 19.88
N ARG A 13 -62.13 5.38 21.14
CA ARG A 13 -62.99 5.51 22.30
C ARG A 13 -62.36 6.39 23.36
N GLU A 14 -63.10 6.84 24.36
CA GLU A 14 -62.58 7.63 25.48
C GLU A 14 -61.46 6.92 26.23
N LYS A 15 -61.54 5.59 26.35
CA LYS A 15 -60.50 4.76 26.94
C LYS A 15 -59.90 3.80 25.90
N LYS A 16 -58.60 3.50 26.03
CA LYS A 16 -57.96 2.47 25.21
C LYS A 16 -58.67 1.12 25.43
N TYR A 17 -58.81 0.35 24.37
CA TYR A 17 -59.43 -0.96 24.44
C TYR A 17 -58.70 -1.97 23.55
N ARG A 18 -59.00 -3.26 23.75
CA ARG A 18 -58.35 -4.36 23.08
C ARG A 18 -59.35 -5.15 22.25
N LEU A 19 -58.93 -5.56 21.07
CA LEU A 19 -59.63 -6.55 20.23
C LEU A 19 -58.80 -7.82 20.25
N SER A 20 -59.28 -8.85 20.93
CA SER A 20 -58.57 -10.11 21.12
C SER A 20 -58.61 -10.98 19.87
N ASP A 21 -57.50 -11.59 19.53
CA ASP A 21 -57.36 -12.66 18.54
C ASP A 21 -56.91 -13.98 19.23
N ALA A 22 -56.65 -15.02 18.45
CA ALA A 22 -56.20 -16.29 19.00
C ALA A 22 -54.77 -16.20 19.55
N GLY A 23 -54.45 -17.03 20.56
CA GLY A 23 -53.12 -17.24 21.06
C GLY A 23 -52.50 -16.04 21.79
N GLN A 24 -53.32 -15.29 22.55
CA GLN A 24 -52.93 -14.13 23.35
C GLN A 24 -52.49 -12.88 22.52
N LEU A 25 -52.70 -12.93 21.18
CA LEU A 25 -52.57 -11.78 20.29
C LEU A 25 -53.77 -10.87 20.44
N TYR A 26 -53.56 -9.58 20.45
CA TYR A 26 -54.62 -8.57 20.45
C TYR A 26 -54.16 -7.28 19.74
N LEU A 27 -55.15 -6.56 19.21
CA LEU A 27 -54.99 -5.21 18.71
C LEU A 27 -55.40 -4.23 19.80
N GLU A 28 -54.47 -3.39 20.26
CA GLU A 28 -54.78 -2.29 21.16
C GLU A 28 -55.14 -1.06 20.35
N VAL A 29 -56.30 -0.48 20.59
CA VAL A 29 -56.76 0.78 20.00
C VAL A 29 -56.60 1.88 21.04
N SER A 30 -55.79 2.89 20.72
CA SER A 30 -55.53 4.03 21.60
C SER A 30 -56.65 5.05 21.58
N THR A 31 -56.70 5.95 22.54
CA THR A 31 -57.66 7.07 22.59
C THR A 31 -57.49 8.04 21.42
N ALA A 32 -56.30 8.12 20.83
CA ALA A 32 -56.04 8.88 19.60
C ALA A 32 -56.45 8.15 18.30
N GLY A 33 -56.89 6.87 18.40
CA GLY A 33 -57.25 6.05 17.23
C GLY A 33 -56.13 5.21 16.65
N GLY A 34 -54.90 5.32 17.15
CA GLY A 34 -53.77 4.47 16.73
C GLY A 34 -54.05 3.01 17.12
N LYS A 35 -53.71 2.08 16.21
CA LYS A 35 -53.93 0.64 16.37
C LYS A 35 -52.57 -0.06 16.42
N SER A 36 -52.32 -0.89 17.46
CA SER A 36 -51.02 -1.57 17.63
C SER A 36 -51.20 -3.03 18.03
N TRP A 37 -50.49 -3.92 17.33
CA TRP A 37 -50.48 -5.34 17.62
C TRP A 37 -49.63 -5.65 18.83
N ARG A 38 -50.19 -6.43 19.78
CA ARG A 38 -49.52 -6.83 21.02
C ARG A 38 -49.85 -8.28 21.38
N MET A 39 -49.01 -8.92 22.15
CA MET A 39 -49.17 -10.24 22.70
C MET A 39 -48.80 -10.23 24.19
N ASN A 40 -49.66 -10.80 25.04
CA ASN A 40 -49.30 -11.07 26.42
C ASN A 40 -48.69 -12.47 26.52
N TYR A 41 -47.66 -12.61 27.35
CA TYR A 41 -47.01 -13.87 27.62
C TYR A 41 -46.44 -13.92 29.03
N THR A 42 -46.13 -15.11 29.49
CA THR A 42 -45.49 -15.32 30.81
C THR A 42 -44.07 -15.84 30.60
N PHE A 43 -43.10 -15.24 31.26
CA PHE A 43 -41.74 -15.69 31.22
C PHE A 43 -40.98 -15.38 32.52
N GLY A 44 -40.37 -16.42 33.12
CA GLY A 44 -39.70 -16.35 34.41
C GLY A 44 -40.65 -16.29 35.60
N VAL A 45 -40.09 -16.30 36.81
CA VAL A 45 -40.76 -16.18 38.09
C VAL A 45 -40.18 -15.04 38.92
N ASN A 46 -41.01 -14.37 39.70
CA ASN A 46 -40.53 -13.34 40.62
C ASN A 46 -39.93 -14.00 41.89
N PRO A 47 -39.28 -13.21 42.78
CA PRO A 47 -38.70 -13.75 44.03
C PRO A 47 -39.69 -14.49 44.95
N LYS A 48 -41.01 -14.31 44.73
CA LYS A 48 -42.10 -14.99 45.47
C LYS A 48 -42.62 -16.24 44.72
N GLY A 49 -41.90 -16.70 43.69
CA GLY A 49 -42.29 -17.88 42.90
C GLY A 49 -43.49 -17.66 41.94
N LYS A 50 -44.00 -16.44 41.79
CA LYS A 50 -45.16 -16.16 40.89
C LYS A 50 -44.66 -15.90 39.45
N PRO A 51 -45.36 -16.42 38.42
CA PRO A 51 -45.06 -16.16 37.02
C PRO A 51 -45.08 -14.66 36.67
N ILE A 52 -44.07 -14.17 35.92
CA ILE A 52 -44.02 -12.79 35.48
C ILE A 52 -44.74 -12.65 34.13
N GLN A 53 -45.82 -11.84 34.12
CA GLN A 53 -46.53 -11.49 32.89
C GLN A 53 -45.82 -10.34 32.16
N LYS A 54 -45.61 -10.51 30.86
CA LYS A 54 -44.96 -9.54 29.96
C LYS A 54 -45.89 -9.28 28.76
N THR A 55 -45.66 -8.12 28.12
CA THR A 55 -46.33 -7.74 26.87
C THR A 55 -45.32 -7.47 25.79
N LEU A 56 -45.45 -8.15 24.65
CA LEU A 56 -44.63 -7.93 23.44
C LEU A 56 -45.45 -7.07 22.47
N THR A 57 -44.89 -5.98 21.97
CA THR A 57 -45.47 -5.10 20.95
C THR A 57 -44.84 -5.44 19.59
N PHE A 58 -45.65 -5.81 18.60
CA PHE A 58 -45.18 -6.17 17.27
C PHE A 58 -45.06 -4.99 16.31
N GLY A 59 -46.04 -4.08 16.32
CA GLY A 59 -46.01 -2.90 15.47
C GLY A 59 -47.41 -2.31 15.23
N PRO A 60 -47.49 -1.16 14.54
CA PRO A 60 -48.75 -0.49 14.24
C PRO A 60 -49.50 -1.14 13.05
N TYR A 61 -50.80 -1.14 13.11
CA TYR A 61 -51.66 -1.41 11.97
C TYR A 61 -51.98 -0.06 11.27
N PRO A 62 -51.99 0.05 9.90
CA PRO A 62 -51.94 -1.06 8.93
C PRO A 62 -50.53 -1.46 8.47
N ALA A 63 -49.43 -0.83 8.92
CA ALA A 63 -48.06 -1.17 8.51
C ALA A 63 -47.73 -2.66 8.80
N LEU A 64 -48.35 -3.25 9.85
CA LEU A 64 -48.31 -4.69 10.10
C LEU A 64 -49.70 -5.25 9.92
N SER A 65 -49.88 -6.15 8.95
CA SER A 65 -51.16 -6.81 8.66
C SER A 65 -51.57 -7.80 9.77
N LEU A 66 -52.82 -8.25 9.77
CA LEU A 66 -53.29 -9.31 10.67
C LEU A 66 -52.54 -10.63 10.43
N LEU A 67 -52.24 -10.96 9.17
CA LEU A 67 -51.49 -12.16 8.81
C LEU A 67 -50.06 -12.11 9.38
N ASP A 68 -49.36 -11.00 9.17
CA ASP A 68 -47.98 -10.82 9.67
C ASP A 68 -47.94 -10.78 11.20
N ALA A 69 -48.95 -10.17 11.85
CA ALA A 69 -49.05 -10.16 13.31
C ALA A 69 -49.23 -11.57 13.89
N ARG A 70 -49.99 -12.45 13.21
CA ARG A 70 -50.11 -13.86 13.56
C ARG A 70 -48.81 -14.62 13.37
N ALA A 71 -48.11 -14.40 12.26
CA ALA A 71 -46.81 -14.99 12.03
C ALA A 71 -45.82 -14.61 13.13
N ARG A 72 -45.70 -13.32 13.48
CA ARG A 72 -44.84 -12.87 14.59
C ARG A 72 -45.22 -13.39 15.95
N ARG A 73 -46.51 -13.60 16.21
CA ARG A 73 -46.99 -14.30 17.42
C ARG A 73 -46.45 -15.74 17.46
N ASP A 74 -46.54 -16.45 16.35
CA ASP A 74 -46.15 -17.87 16.28
C ASP A 74 -44.62 -18.01 16.43
N GLU A 75 -43.86 -17.11 15.84
CA GLU A 75 -42.41 -16.98 16.10
C GLU A 75 -42.08 -16.73 17.59
N ALA A 76 -42.78 -15.77 18.22
CA ALA A 76 -42.63 -15.49 19.64
C ALA A 76 -42.94 -16.70 20.52
N LYS A 77 -43.97 -17.48 20.15
CA LYS A 77 -44.34 -18.72 20.84
C LYS A 77 -43.32 -19.83 20.63
N ALA A 78 -42.65 -19.89 19.49
CA ALA A 78 -41.55 -20.83 19.26
C ALA A 78 -40.38 -20.51 20.21
N LEU A 79 -39.96 -19.25 20.32
CA LEU A 79 -38.92 -18.83 21.27
C LEU A 79 -39.28 -19.16 22.73
N LEU A 80 -40.52 -18.96 23.14
CA LEU A 80 -41.01 -19.31 24.48
C LEU A 80 -40.92 -20.82 24.76
N ARG A 81 -41.20 -21.67 23.77
CA ARG A 81 -41.06 -23.14 23.88
C ARG A 81 -39.60 -23.57 24.04
N GLU A 82 -38.65 -22.79 23.45
CA GLU A 82 -37.21 -22.96 23.57
C GLU A 82 -36.67 -22.38 24.89
N GLY A 83 -37.50 -21.84 25.76
CA GLY A 83 -37.04 -21.20 27.01
C GLY A 83 -36.39 -19.84 26.81
N ARG A 84 -36.65 -19.18 25.67
CA ARG A 84 -36.06 -17.86 25.31
C ARG A 84 -37.11 -16.77 25.41
N ASP A 85 -36.75 -15.64 26.03
CA ASP A 85 -37.66 -14.47 26.14
C ASP A 85 -37.69 -13.66 24.84
N PRO A 86 -38.83 -13.61 24.12
CA PRO A 86 -38.93 -12.89 22.86
C PRO A 86 -38.60 -11.40 22.95
N SER A 87 -38.83 -10.75 24.12
CA SER A 87 -38.52 -9.35 24.30
C SER A 87 -37.00 -9.10 24.46
N VAL A 88 -36.29 -10.04 25.05
CA VAL A 88 -34.83 -10.01 25.18
C VAL A 88 -34.19 -10.28 23.83
N GLU A 89 -34.65 -11.32 23.13
CA GLU A 89 -34.16 -11.69 21.80
C GLU A 89 -34.28 -10.53 20.81
N ARG A 90 -35.44 -9.86 20.79
CA ARG A 90 -35.69 -8.70 19.94
C ARG A 90 -34.70 -7.54 20.27
N ARG A 91 -34.45 -7.26 21.55
CA ARG A 91 -33.52 -6.21 21.96
C ARG A 91 -32.07 -6.58 21.54
N LEU A 92 -31.70 -7.85 21.69
CA LEU A 92 -30.40 -8.34 21.26
C LEU A 92 -30.24 -8.21 19.74
N ALA A 93 -31.27 -8.60 18.97
CA ALA A 93 -31.26 -8.48 17.51
C ALA A 93 -31.12 -7.00 17.04
N VAL A 94 -31.91 -6.08 17.64
CA VAL A 94 -31.77 -4.63 17.34
C VAL A 94 -30.39 -4.11 17.71
N LYS A 95 -29.87 -4.48 18.87
CA LYS A 95 -28.52 -4.10 19.29
C LYS A 95 -27.45 -4.66 18.36
N ALA A 96 -27.56 -5.93 17.97
CA ALA A 96 -26.65 -6.55 17.01
C ALA A 96 -26.70 -5.87 15.64
N GLN A 97 -27.90 -5.51 15.16
CA GLN A 97 -28.07 -4.77 13.91
C GLN A 97 -27.45 -3.37 13.99
N THR A 98 -27.62 -2.65 15.10
CA THR A 98 -27.01 -1.34 15.32
C THR A 98 -25.47 -1.45 15.35
N ILE A 99 -24.94 -2.45 16.04
CA ILE A 99 -23.50 -2.72 16.08
C ILE A 99 -22.96 -3.08 14.69
N ALA A 100 -23.72 -3.90 13.93
CA ALA A 100 -23.32 -4.28 12.57
C ALA A 100 -23.26 -3.04 11.65
N HIS A 101 -24.20 -2.11 11.76
CA HIS A 101 -24.16 -0.86 11.00
C HIS A 101 -23.01 0.07 11.39
N LEU A 102 -22.53 0.02 12.63
CA LEU A 102 -21.35 0.79 13.08
C LEU A 102 -20.05 0.15 12.61
N ASN A 103 -20.01 -1.18 12.48
CA ASN A 103 -18.85 -1.94 12.06
C ASN A 103 -18.90 -2.23 10.56
N THR A 104 -18.82 -1.18 9.73
CA THR A 104 -18.65 -1.34 8.28
C THR A 104 -17.23 -1.81 7.96
N PHE A 105 -17.02 -2.39 6.77
CA PHE A 105 -15.68 -2.77 6.31
C PHE A 105 -14.70 -1.59 6.38
N GLU A 106 -15.14 -0.40 5.94
CA GLU A 106 -14.29 0.80 5.95
C GLU A 106 -13.94 1.26 7.37
N SER A 107 -14.87 1.15 8.33
CA SER A 107 -14.61 1.49 9.73
C SER A 107 -13.55 0.56 10.34
N VAL A 108 -13.70 -0.75 10.15
CA VAL A 108 -12.74 -1.76 10.65
C VAL A 108 -11.40 -1.65 9.93
N MET A 109 -11.42 -1.41 8.61
CA MET A 109 -10.22 -1.14 7.81
C MET A 109 -9.46 0.09 8.34
N GLY A 110 -10.17 1.15 8.71
CA GLY A 110 -9.57 2.36 9.27
C GLY A 110 -8.79 2.05 10.54
N THR A 111 -9.39 1.36 11.50
CA THR A 111 -8.72 0.99 12.76
C THR A 111 -7.54 0.03 12.54
N TRP A 112 -7.72 -0.96 11.65
CA TRP A 112 -6.62 -1.85 11.25
C TRP A 112 -5.46 -1.09 10.59
N PHE A 113 -5.77 -0.10 9.74
CA PHE A 113 -4.78 0.75 9.09
C PHE A 113 -4.02 1.60 10.09
N GLU A 114 -4.71 2.25 11.03
CA GLU A 114 -4.09 3.06 12.09
C GLU A 114 -3.12 2.24 12.95
N LEU A 115 -3.53 1.03 13.36
CA LEU A 115 -2.69 0.11 14.13
C LEU A 115 -1.37 -0.24 13.41
N ASN A 116 -1.42 -0.40 12.08
CA ASN A 116 -0.25 -0.84 11.33
C ASN A 116 0.62 0.32 10.83
N SER A 117 0.00 1.43 10.44
CA SER A 117 0.71 2.60 9.89
C SER A 117 1.14 3.60 10.95
N GLY A 118 0.42 3.67 12.05
CA GLY A 118 0.52 4.76 13.04
C GLY A 118 -0.09 6.09 12.55
N TRP A 119 -0.76 6.13 11.39
CA TRP A 119 -1.35 7.35 10.84
C TRP A 119 -2.82 7.47 11.22
N SER A 120 -3.28 8.70 11.51
CA SER A 120 -4.70 8.99 11.73
C SER A 120 -5.50 8.90 10.43
N ILE A 121 -6.45 7.98 10.36
CA ILE A 121 -7.35 7.83 9.20
C ILE A 121 -8.27 9.04 9.03
N GLU A 122 -8.65 9.70 10.12
CA GLU A 122 -9.48 10.91 10.07
C GLU A 122 -8.75 12.06 9.38
N LYS A 123 -7.47 12.29 9.74
CA LYS A 123 -6.64 13.30 9.09
C LYS A 123 -6.41 12.98 7.62
N LEU A 124 -6.21 11.70 7.27
CA LEU A 124 -6.10 11.27 5.89
C LEU A 124 -7.38 11.53 5.10
N ARG A 125 -8.55 11.19 5.64
CA ARG A 125 -9.85 11.45 5.00
C ARG A 125 -10.09 12.94 4.80
N ALA A 126 -9.79 13.77 5.80
CA ALA A 126 -9.90 15.22 5.70
C ALA A 126 -9.00 15.78 4.58
N TRP A 127 -7.75 15.32 4.54
CA TRP A 127 -6.81 15.71 3.48
C TRP A 127 -7.33 15.33 2.08
N MET A 128 -7.79 14.10 1.89
CA MET A 128 -8.26 13.62 0.59
C MET A 128 -9.45 14.42 0.06
N LYS A 129 -10.36 14.85 0.93
CA LYS A 129 -11.50 15.70 0.54
C LYS A 129 -11.07 17.05 -0.05
N THR A 130 -9.92 17.58 0.37
CA THR A 130 -9.43 18.90 -0.04
C THR A 130 -8.37 18.86 -1.14
N HIS A 131 -7.83 17.68 -1.48
CA HIS A 131 -6.66 17.52 -2.36
C HIS A 131 -6.86 16.44 -3.45
N ASP A 132 -8.08 16.26 -3.95
CA ASP A 132 -8.43 15.31 -5.04
C ASP A 132 -7.87 13.89 -4.84
N GLY A 133 -7.81 13.42 -3.61
CA GLY A 133 -7.30 12.09 -3.30
C GLY A 133 -5.79 11.91 -3.42
N LYS A 134 -5.04 12.97 -3.69
CA LYS A 134 -3.58 12.92 -3.86
C LYS A 134 -2.88 13.31 -2.56
N PHE A 135 -2.17 12.39 -1.96
CA PHE A 135 -1.27 12.69 -0.85
C PHE A 135 0.10 12.02 -1.07
N SER A 136 1.10 12.50 -0.34
CA SER A 136 2.41 11.88 -0.32
C SER A 136 2.81 11.51 1.11
N PRO A 137 3.67 10.52 1.32
CA PRO A 137 4.16 10.13 2.64
C PRO A 137 4.75 11.30 3.46
N VAL A 138 5.34 12.28 2.79
CA VAL A 138 5.90 13.48 3.43
C VAL A 138 4.82 14.32 4.11
N HIS A 139 3.64 14.45 3.50
CA HIS A 139 2.52 15.17 4.10
C HIS A 139 1.95 14.45 5.33
N CYS A 140 2.11 13.13 5.41
CA CYS A 140 1.58 12.31 6.49
C CYS A 140 2.47 12.29 7.74
N ALA A 141 3.69 12.82 7.67
CA ALA A 141 4.64 12.78 8.79
C ALA A 141 4.07 13.38 10.08
N ASN A 142 3.28 14.46 9.97
CA ASN A 142 2.65 15.14 11.11
C ASN A 142 1.32 14.48 11.56
N TRP A 143 0.89 13.41 10.92
CA TRP A 143 -0.36 12.71 11.22
C TRP A 143 -0.14 11.41 11.98
N THR A 144 1.09 11.12 12.31
CA THR A 144 1.46 9.92 13.06
C THR A 144 0.88 9.98 14.46
N ILE A 145 0.04 9.02 14.82
CA ILE A 145 -0.52 8.83 16.15
C ILE A 145 0.32 7.85 16.99
N ASP A 146 1.01 6.94 16.34
CA ASP A 146 1.96 6.01 16.93
C ASP A 146 3.25 5.96 16.09
N PRO A 147 4.38 6.48 16.60
CA PRO A 147 5.66 6.42 15.91
C PRO A 147 6.19 4.98 15.73
N ASN A 148 5.65 4.01 16.49
CA ASN A 148 5.99 2.60 16.40
C ASN A 148 5.17 1.84 15.35
N GLY A 149 4.34 2.50 14.56
CA GLY A 149 3.61 1.88 13.44
C GLY A 149 4.50 0.88 12.67
N ARG A 150 3.95 -0.29 12.30
CA ARG A 150 4.71 -1.42 11.72
C ARG A 150 5.19 -1.15 10.30
N TRP A 151 4.48 -0.30 9.56
CA TRP A 151 4.75 -0.04 8.14
C TRP A 151 5.62 1.19 7.92
N SER A 152 6.37 1.16 6.82
CA SER A 152 6.99 2.39 6.31
C SER A 152 5.91 3.33 5.74
N ALA A 153 6.20 4.63 5.71
CA ALA A 153 5.30 5.64 5.17
C ALA A 153 4.87 5.35 3.71
N GLN A 154 5.80 4.89 2.87
CA GLN A 154 5.51 4.51 1.50
C GLN A 154 4.56 3.30 1.43
N HIS A 155 4.82 2.27 2.22
CA HIS A 155 3.96 1.09 2.26
C HIS A 155 2.55 1.43 2.75
N ALA A 156 2.42 2.24 3.80
CA ALA A 156 1.13 2.72 4.30
C ALA A 156 0.36 3.49 3.21
N SER A 157 1.04 4.39 2.48
CA SER A 157 0.45 5.11 1.34
C SER A 157 -0.07 4.17 0.27
N ASP A 158 0.71 3.16 -0.13
CA ASP A 158 0.33 2.19 -1.16
C ASP A 158 -0.87 1.32 -0.71
N VAL A 159 -0.89 0.93 0.57
CA VAL A 159 -1.99 0.14 1.13
C VAL A 159 -3.29 0.92 1.09
N ILE A 160 -3.32 2.13 1.68
CA ILE A 160 -4.56 2.88 1.81
C ILE A 160 -5.07 3.36 0.45
N THR A 161 -4.19 3.83 -0.43
CA THR A 161 -4.57 4.30 -1.76
C THR A 161 -5.24 3.18 -2.58
N SER A 162 -4.70 1.96 -2.52
CA SER A 162 -5.27 0.85 -3.27
C SER A 162 -6.59 0.35 -2.67
N LEU A 163 -6.73 0.34 -1.35
CA LEU A 163 -7.99 -0.03 -0.69
C LEU A 163 -9.09 0.98 -1.03
N TRP A 164 -8.81 2.28 -0.94
CA TRP A 164 -9.79 3.31 -1.28
C TRP A 164 -10.16 3.34 -2.76
N ARG A 165 -9.22 3.10 -3.64
CA ARG A 165 -9.47 3.09 -5.09
C ARG A 165 -10.28 1.88 -5.54
N ASP A 166 -9.93 0.69 -5.07
CA ASP A 166 -10.39 -0.56 -5.67
C ASP A 166 -11.37 -1.36 -4.78
N ILE A 167 -11.37 -1.16 -3.46
CA ILE A 167 -12.14 -1.99 -2.52
C ILE A 167 -13.28 -1.22 -1.85
N THR A 168 -12.97 -0.06 -1.27
CA THR A 168 -13.95 0.74 -0.53
C THR A 168 -15.20 1.09 -1.35
N PRO A 169 -15.13 1.42 -2.66
CA PRO A 169 -16.32 1.72 -3.44
C PRO A 169 -17.30 0.55 -3.56
N ALA A 170 -16.82 -0.68 -3.43
CA ALA A 170 -17.63 -1.88 -3.63
C ALA A 170 -18.17 -2.50 -2.33
N ILE A 171 -17.42 -2.41 -1.23
CA ILE A 171 -17.75 -3.07 0.04
C ILE A 171 -17.54 -2.19 1.28
N GLY A 172 -17.05 -0.96 1.13
CA GLY A 172 -16.68 -0.09 2.25
C GLY A 172 -17.81 0.17 3.23
N GLU A 173 -18.99 0.50 2.73
CA GLU A 173 -20.19 0.83 3.53
C GLU A 173 -20.95 -0.41 4.04
N LEU A 174 -20.60 -1.60 3.55
CA LEU A 174 -21.29 -2.83 3.97
C LEU A 174 -20.88 -3.21 5.40
N PRO A 175 -21.82 -3.68 6.23
CA PRO A 175 -21.50 -4.32 7.51
C PRO A 175 -20.50 -5.44 7.29
N ILE A 176 -19.38 -5.47 8.04
CA ILE A 176 -18.30 -6.44 7.84
C ILE A 176 -18.80 -7.89 7.92
N THR A 177 -19.77 -8.18 8.78
CA THR A 177 -20.41 -9.50 8.94
C THR A 177 -21.24 -9.94 7.74
N SER A 178 -21.68 -9.00 6.91
CA SER A 178 -22.51 -9.28 5.71
C SER A 178 -21.67 -9.65 4.48
N ILE A 179 -20.37 -9.36 4.51
CA ILE A 179 -19.46 -9.60 3.38
C ILE A 179 -19.05 -11.07 3.36
N LYS A 180 -19.45 -11.79 2.30
CA LYS A 180 -19.13 -13.21 2.11
C LYS A 180 -18.15 -13.41 0.95
N ALA A 181 -17.54 -14.60 0.89
CA ALA A 181 -16.52 -14.93 -0.11
C ALA A 181 -16.92 -14.64 -1.56
N PRO A 182 -18.15 -14.91 -2.05
CA PRO A 182 -18.54 -14.57 -3.41
C PRO A 182 -18.44 -13.06 -3.72
N LYS A 183 -18.77 -12.19 -2.74
CA LYS A 183 -18.68 -10.73 -2.93
C LYS A 183 -17.23 -10.27 -3.00
N VAL A 184 -16.36 -10.80 -2.16
CA VAL A 184 -14.91 -10.51 -2.22
C VAL A 184 -14.32 -10.98 -3.55
N LEU A 185 -14.68 -12.18 -4.00
CA LEU A 185 -14.22 -12.74 -5.27
C LEU A 185 -14.66 -11.87 -6.46
N GLU A 186 -15.92 -11.44 -6.49
CA GLU A 186 -16.46 -10.54 -7.53
C GLU A 186 -15.61 -9.27 -7.69
N VAL A 187 -15.29 -8.62 -6.57
CA VAL A 187 -14.47 -7.39 -6.55
C VAL A 187 -13.05 -7.66 -7.05
N LEU A 188 -12.42 -8.75 -6.60
CA LEU A 188 -11.07 -9.10 -7.03
C LEU A 188 -11.01 -9.50 -8.51
N GLN A 189 -12.01 -10.23 -9.01
CA GLN A 189 -12.10 -10.57 -10.44
C GLN A 189 -12.34 -9.34 -11.32
N ALA A 190 -13.02 -8.30 -10.82
CA ALA A 190 -13.12 -7.04 -11.56
C ALA A 190 -11.73 -6.38 -11.74
N ILE A 191 -10.84 -6.52 -10.77
CA ILE A 191 -9.45 -6.04 -10.85
C ILE A 191 -8.64 -6.90 -11.81
N GLU A 192 -8.82 -8.22 -11.79
CA GLU A 192 -8.17 -9.14 -12.75
C GLU A 192 -8.57 -8.85 -14.20
N ARG A 193 -9.85 -8.54 -14.46
CA ARG A 193 -10.35 -8.18 -15.81
C ARG A 193 -9.65 -6.94 -16.37
N ARG A 194 -9.13 -6.05 -15.52
CA ARG A 194 -8.29 -4.90 -15.94
C ARG A 194 -6.84 -5.30 -16.27
N GLY A 195 -6.48 -6.59 -16.19
CA GLY A 195 -5.12 -7.08 -16.37
C GLY A 195 -4.22 -6.95 -15.13
N ALA A 196 -4.75 -6.51 -13.99
CA ALA A 196 -3.98 -6.25 -12.76
C ALA A 196 -3.99 -7.45 -11.79
N ILE A 197 -3.56 -8.63 -12.25
CA ILE A 197 -3.63 -9.90 -11.52
C ILE A 197 -2.87 -9.81 -10.18
N GLU A 198 -1.62 -9.35 -10.21
CA GLU A 198 -0.81 -9.22 -8.99
C GLU A 198 -1.45 -8.25 -7.97
N THR A 199 -2.07 -7.17 -8.46
CA THR A 199 -2.81 -6.22 -7.62
C THR A 199 -4.01 -6.89 -6.95
N ALA A 200 -4.74 -7.75 -7.67
CA ALA A 200 -5.86 -8.50 -7.09
C ALA A 200 -5.39 -9.40 -5.93
N HIS A 201 -4.28 -10.12 -6.09
CA HIS A 201 -3.70 -10.94 -5.02
C HIS A 201 -3.23 -10.10 -3.82
N ARG A 202 -2.59 -8.97 -4.05
CA ARG A 202 -2.18 -8.04 -2.98
C ARG A 202 -3.40 -7.48 -2.23
N LEU A 203 -4.45 -7.10 -2.95
CA LEU A 203 -5.69 -6.61 -2.34
C LEU A 203 -6.42 -7.70 -1.57
N ARG A 204 -6.42 -8.95 -2.07
CA ARG A 204 -6.92 -10.11 -1.29
C ARG A 204 -6.21 -10.23 0.06
N GLN A 205 -4.87 -10.12 0.08
CA GLN A 205 -4.10 -10.16 1.33
C GLN A 205 -4.47 -9.00 2.27
N ARG A 206 -4.67 -7.80 1.74
CA ARG A 206 -5.08 -6.62 2.52
C ARG A 206 -6.48 -6.78 3.11
N ILE A 207 -7.45 -7.24 2.30
CA ILE A 207 -8.80 -7.58 2.77
C ILE A 207 -8.73 -8.65 3.87
N SER A 208 -7.95 -9.71 3.65
CA SER A 208 -7.73 -10.76 4.65
C SER A 208 -7.17 -10.19 5.96
N GLY A 209 -6.22 -9.25 5.89
CA GLY A 209 -5.68 -8.57 7.07
C GLY A 209 -6.74 -7.79 7.86
N VAL A 210 -7.64 -7.08 7.17
CA VAL A 210 -8.76 -6.35 7.78
C VAL A 210 -9.70 -7.32 8.50
N PHE A 211 -10.09 -8.43 7.86
CA PHE A 211 -10.95 -9.43 8.49
C PHE A 211 -10.28 -10.16 9.66
N THR A 212 -8.98 -10.49 9.53
CA THR A 212 -8.21 -11.09 10.64
C THR A 212 -8.20 -10.17 11.87
N TYR A 213 -8.01 -8.86 11.64
CA TYR A 213 -8.13 -7.86 12.71
C TYR A 213 -9.57 -7.81 13.26
N GLY A 214 -10.59 -7.81 12.39
CA GLY A 214 -11.99 -7.81 12.79
C GLY A 214 -12.38 -9.00 13.67
N ILE A 215 -11.84 -10.19 13.37
CA ILE A 215 -12.02 -11.40 14.19
C ILE A 215 -11.36 -11.20 15.57
N ALA A 216 -10.13 -10.73 15.60
CA ALA A 216 -9.42 -10.46 16.85
C ALA A 216 -10.10 -9.38 17.71
N ALA A 217 -10.75 -8.39 17.06
CA ALA A 217 -11.54 -7.35 17.72
C ALA A 217 -12.98 -7.78 18.08
N GLY A 218 -13.39 -9.01 17.75
CA GLY A 218 -14.73 -9.54 18.03
C GLY A 218 -15.86 -8.88 17.25
N VAL A 219 -15.57 -8.29 16.07
CA VAL A 219 -16.58 -7.63 15.23
C VAL A 219 -17.04 -8.47 14.05
N CYS A 220 -16.36 -9.57 13.76
CA CYS A 220 -16.78 -10.61 12.81
C CYS A 220 -16.18 -11.97 13.20
N ASP A 221 -16.74 -13.05 12.66
CA ASP A 221 -16.36 -14.42 13.02
C ASP A 221 -15.60 -15.16 11.92
N GLU A 222 -15.65 -14.66 10.68
CA GLU A 222 -15.10 -15.32 9.50
C GLU A 222 -14.25 -14.38 8.66
N ASN A 223 -13.24 -14.94 7.99
CA ASN A 223 -12.43 -14.24 7.00
C ASN A 223 -12.75 -14.73 5.58
N PRO A 224 -13.64 -14.04 4.82
CA PRO A 224 -14.07 -14.47 3.50
C PRO A 224 -12.97 -14.38 2.43
N ALA A 225 -11.84 -13.71 2.72
CA ALA A 225 -10.72 -13.59 1.79
C ALA A 225 -9.65 -14.70 1.96
N ALA A 226 -9.71 -15.50 3.03
CA ALA A 226 -8.66 -16.47 3.35
C ALA A 226 -8.53 -17.57 2.29
N GLY A 227 -9.65 -18.18 1.88
CA GLY A 227 -9.67 -19.36 1.01
C GLY A 227 -9.73 -19.08 -0.49
N ILE A 228 -9.98 -17.85 -0.94
CA ILE A 228 -10.30 -17.56 -2.34
C ILE A 228 -9.08 -17.36 -3.24
N GLY A 229 -7.86 -17.47 -2.73
CA GLY A 229 -6.65 -17.27 -3.53
C GLY A 229 -6.54 -18.19 -4.75
N LYS A 230 -7.00 -19.43 -4.62
CA LYS A 230 -7.03 -20.43 -5.71
C LYS A 230 -8.12 -20.17 -6.77
N ALA A 231 -9.09 -19.32 -6.48
CA ALA A 231 -10.13 -18.91 -7.42
C ALA A 231 -9.73 -17.68 -8.27
N LEU A 232 -8.57 -17.10 -7.98
CA LEU A 232 -7.96 -16.04 -8.80
C LEU A 232 -7.01 -16.67 -9.81
N LYS A 233 -6.74 -15.94 -10.92
CA LYS A 233 -5.75 -16.34 -11.91
C LYS A 233 -4.37 -16.42 -11.28
N ASP A 234 -3.54 -17.34 -11.73
CA ASP A 234 -2.16 -17.40 -11.27
C ASP A 234 -1.40 -16.13 -11.60
N ILE A 235 -0.57 -15.70 -10.65
CA ILE A 235 0.31 -14.54 -10.86
C ILE A 235 1.31 -14.93 -11.95
N PRO A 236 1.38 -14.17 -13.06
CA PRO A 236 2.40 -14.41 -14.08
C PRO A 236 3.79 -14.40 -13.45
N LYS A 237 4.66 -15.29 -13.92
CA LYS A 237 6.07 -15.29 -13.48
C LYS A 237 6.65 -13.89 -13.61
N ALA A 238 7.27 -13.42 -12.54
CA ALA A 238 7.92 -12.11 -12.53
C ALA A 238 8.98 -12.07 -13.65
N LYS A 239 8.83 -11.12 -14.56
CA LYS A 239 9.88 -10.85 -15.55
C LYS A 239 10.95 -10.01 -14.85
N PRO A 240 12.23 -10.31 -15.08
CA PRO A 240 13.30 -9.43 -14.62
C PRO A 240 13.06 -8.01 -15.12
N GLN A 241 13.53 -7.03 -14.36
CA GLN A 241 13.48 -5.63 -14.82
C GLN A 241 14.36 -5.50 -16.08
N PRO A 242 13.85 -4.88 -17.17
CA PRO A 242 14.60 -4.80 -18.41
C PRO A 242 15.97 -4.12 -18.22
N SER A 243 16.99 -4.73 -18.76
CA SER A 243 18.32 -4.16 -18.88
C SER A 243 18.75 -4.09 -20.33
N ILE A 244 19.47 -3.04 -20.71
CA ILE A 244 19.92 -2.84 -22.09
C ILE A 244 20.78 -4.00 -22.60
N ILE A 245 21.35 -4.79 -21.72
CA ILE A 245 22.21 -5.93 -22.03
C ILE A 245 21.42 -7.23 -22.26
N ASP A 246 20.10 -7.24 -22.08
CA ASP A 246 19.29 -8.44 -22.20
C ASP A 246 19.34 -8.97 -23.64
N GLY A 247 19.66 -10.27 -23.78
CA GLY A 247 19.79 -10.94 -25.08
C GLY A 247 21.11 -10.71 -25.81
N MET A 248 22.09 -10.02 -25.20
CA MET A 248 23.43 -9.86 -25.76
C MET A 248 24.35 -11.01 -25.29
N GLU A 249 25.16 -11.52 -26.20
CA GLU A 249 26.02 -12.69 -25.94
C GLU A 249 27.42 -12.30 -25.49
N THR A 250 28.00 -11.24 -26.07
CA THR A 250 29.39 -10.86 -25.81
C THR A 250 29.52 -9.72 -24.80
N GLN A 251 30.67 -9.65 -24.16
CA GLN A 251 31.06 -8.58 -23.23
C GLN A 251 31.10 -7.23 -23.93
N GLU A 252 31.69 -7.20 -25.13
CA GLU A 252 31.88 -6.01 -25.97
C GLU A 252 30.52 -5.40 -26.36
N GLU A 253 29.56 -6.22 -26.78
CA GLU A 253 28.19 -5.77 -27.11
C GLU A 253 27.52 -5.15 -25.91
N ARG A 254 27.60 -5.77 -24.74
CA ARG A 254 26.99 -5.27 -23.48
C ARG A 254 27.59 -3.92 -23.08
N VAL A 255 28.92 -3.80 -23.09
CA VAL A 255 29.61 -2.54 -22.77
C VAL A 255 29.24 -1.45 -23.78
N ALA A 256 29.28 -1.76 -25.08
CA ALA A 256 28.93 -0.81 -26.14
C ALA A 256 27.47 -0.33 -26.01
N ALA A 257 26.55 -1.22 -25.65
CA ALA A 257 25.14 -0.86 -25.46
C ALA A 257 24.95 0.07 -24.26
N VAL A 258 25.64 -0.16 -23.13
CA VAL A 258 25.60 0.74 -21.97
C VAL A 258 26.20 2.10 -22.32
N LYS A 259 27.38 2.15 -22.96
CA LYS A 259 28.02 3.39 -23.43
C LYS A 259 27.09 4.19 -24.33
N LYS A 260 26.52 3.53 -25.36
CA LYS A 260 25.60 4.18 -26.28
C LYS A 260 24.39 4.76 -25.57
N MET A 261 23.77 4.00 -24.67
CA MET A 261 22.63 4.46 -23.92
C MET A 261 22.94 5.68 -23.04
N LEU A 262 24.08 5.71 -22.37
CA LEU A 262 24.50 6.85 -21.55
C LEU A 262 24.76 8.07 -22.44
N THR A 263 25.39 7.89 -23.60
CA THR A 263 25.61 8.96 -24.59
C THR A 263 24.29 9.53 -25.11
N ASP A 264 23.36 8.68 -25.54
CA ASP A 264 22.05 9.11 -26.04
C ASP A 264 21.26 9.87 -24.94
N CYS A 265 21.27 9.37 -23.71
CA CYS A 265 20.60 10.02 -22.58
C CYS A 265 21.22 11.37 -22.22
N THR A 266 22.53 11.49 -22.25
CA THR A 266 23.21 12.76 -21.93
C THR A 266 23.12 13.77 -23.07
N ALA A 267 22.88 13.34 -24.30
CA ALA A 267 22.55 14.21 -25.43
C ALA A 267 21.12 14.79 -25.35
N GLU A 268 20.21 14.16 -24.60
CA GLU A 268 18.84 14.65 -24.43
C GLU A 268 18.74 16.02 -23.77
N ARG A 269 17.72 16.79 -24.15
CA ARG A 269 17.44 18.10 -23.55
C ARG A 269 16.79 17.96 -22.19
N CYS A 270 17.59 18.04 -21.15
CA CYS A 270 17.14 18.04 -19.76
C CYS A 270 18.13 18.78 -18.86
N ARG A 271 17.78 18.97 -17.61
CA ARG A 271 18.63 19.63 -16.63
C ARG A 271 19.94 18.85 -16.45
N ALA A 272 21.02 19.58 -16.23
CA ALA A 272 22.34 18.99 -15.96
C ALA A 272 22.29 18.02 -14.77
N GLU A 273 21.58 18.38 -13.69
CA GLU A 273 21.42 17.55 -12.51
C GLU A 273 20.77 16.19 -12.82
N THR A 274 19.87 16.13 -13.82
CA THR A 274 19.24 14.87 -14.24
C THR A 274 20.21 13.98 -15.01
N LYS A 275 21.06 14.56 -15.86
CA LYS A 275 22.14 13.84 -16.57
C LYS A 275 23.17 13.31 -15.58
N LEU A 276 23.63 14.15 -14.65
CA LEU A 276 24.58 13.78 -13.60
C LEU A 276 24.00 12.71 -12.66
N ALA A 277 22.71 12.75 -12.36
CA ALA A 277 22.02 11.71 -11.59
C ALA A 277 22.03 10.36 -12.33
N LEU A 278 21.79 10.35 -13.65
CA LEU A 278 21.85 9.11 -14.43
C LEU A 278 23.28 8.54 -14.45
N LEU A 279 24.28 9.38 -14.68
CA LEU A 279 25.69 8.97 -14.66
C LEU A 279 26.10 8.42 -13.29
N LEU A 280 25.73 9.10 -12.21
CA LEU A 280 26.06 8.64 -10.86
C LEU A 280 25.35 7.32 -10.55
N LEU A 281 24.08 7.13 -10.98
CA LEU A 281 23.37 5.88 -10.84
C LEU A 281 24.07 4.74 -11.59
N ALA A 282 24.49 4.99 -12.83
CA ALA A 282 25.24 4.01 -13.63
C ALA A 282 26.57 3.63 -12.97
N LEU A 283 27.32 4.61 -12.49
CA LEU A 283 28.64 4.43 -11.87
C LEU A 283 28.60 3.75 -10.50
N THR A 284 27.54 3.98 -9.71
CA THR A 284 27.42 3.47 -8.34
C THR A 284 26.47 2.29 -8.19
N HIS A 285 25.69 1.99 -9.21
CA HIS A 285 24.70 0.88 -9.25
C HIS A 285 23.85 0.72 -7.97
N VAL A 286 23.67 1.78 -7.20
CA VAL A 286 22.75 1.85 -6.06
C VAL A 286 21.30 1.77 -6.53
N ARG A 287 20.34 1.59 -5.61
CA ARG A 287 18.93 1.62 -6.01
C ARG A 287 18.49 3.03 -6.38
N PRO A 288 17.59 3.21 -7.39
CA PRO A 288 17.15 4.54 -7.83
C PRO A 288 16.61 5.43 -6.71
N GLY A 289 15.86 4.85 -5.76
CA GLY A 289 15.36 5.60 -4.59
C GLY A 289 16.48 6.01 -3.61
N GLU A 290 17.53 5.21 -3.49
CA GLU A 290 18.72 5.53 -2.69
C GLU A 290 19.47 6.73 -3.29
N LEU A 291 19.63 6.75 -4.63
CA LEU A 291 20.22 7.87 -5.34
C LEU A 291 19.37 9.14 -5.20
N ALA A 292 18.08 9.04 -5.47
CA ALA A 292 17.18 10.21 -5.42
C ALA A 292 17.25 10.93 -4.07
N GLY A 293 17.31 10.17 -2.99
CA GLY A 293 17.39 10.70 -1.62
C GLY A 293 18.82 11.01 -1.13
N ALA A 294 19.84 10.96 -1.97
CA ALA A 294 21.24 11.22 -1.59
C ALA A 294 21.44 12.61 -0.99
N ARG A 295 22.21 12.68 0.09
CA ARG A 295 22.53 13.92 0.80
C ARG A 295 24.02 14.19 0.77
N TRP A 296 24.40 15.47 0.71
CA TRP A 296 25.82 15.86 0.65
C TRP A 296 26.64 15.40 1.86
N GLU A 297 26.02 15.33 3.03
CA GLU A 297 26.65 14.87 4.27
C GLU A 297 27.05 13.37 4.26
N GLU A 298 26.53 12.61 3.31
CA GLU A 298 26.79 11.17 3.18
C GLU A 298 28.08 10.87 2.39
N PHE A 299 28.62 11.87 1.71
CA PHE A 299 29.79 11.71 0.83
C PHE A 299 31.08 12.17 1.51
N ASN A 300 32.09 11.31 1.52
CA ASN A 300 33.45 11.67 1.87
C ASN A 300 34.30 11.67 0.59
N LEU A 301 34.37 12.84 -0.06
CA LEU A 301 35.08 13.01 -1.34
C LEU A 301 36.55 13.32 -1.16
N ASP A 302 36.98 13.79 0.02
CA ASP A 302 38.32 14.23 0.32
C ASP A 302 39.21 13.11 0.95
N ALA A 303 38.63 11.90 1.13
CA ALA A 303 39.38 10.74 1.60
C ALA A 303 40.33 10.21 0.51
N ASP A 304 41.46 9.57 0.89
CA ASP A 304 42.36 8.87 -0.04
C ASP A 304 41.59 7.84 -0.93
N GLN A 305 40.58 7.22 -0.35
CA GLN A 305 39.63 6.36 -1.05
C GLN A 305 38.21 6.93 -0.87
N PRO A 306 37.74 7.76 -1.80
CA PRO A 306 36.42 8.42 -1.68
C PRO A 306 35.29 7.42 -1.62
N PHE A 307 34.29 7.70 -0.77
CA PHE A 307 33.13 6.82 -0.61
C PHE A 307 31.86 7.59 -0.31
N TRP A 308 30.75 6.92 -0.56
CA TRP A 308 29.40 7.33 -0.16
C TRP A 308 28.90 6.41 0.96
N ARG A 309 28.61 6.97 2.13
CA ARG A 309 28.02 6.27 3.26
C ARG A 309 26.49 6.36 3.16
N LEU A 310 25.86 5.33 2.62
CA LEU A 310 24.41 5.26 2.50
C LEU A 310 23.80 4.75 3.81
N PRO A 311 23.02 5.58 4.55
CA PRO A 311 22.47 5.18 5.83
C PRO A 311 21.52 4.00 5.72
N ALA A 312 21.62 3.03 6.64
CA ALA A 312 20.73 1.86 6.72
C ALA A 312 19.26 2.24 6.76
N ALA A 313 18.90 3.34 7.41
CA ALA A 313 17.53 3.85 7.51
C ALA A 313 16.90 4.15 6.14
N ARG A 314 17.69 4.47 5.10
CA ARG A 314 17.21 4.73 3.73
C ARG A 314 17.25 3.49 2.83
N MET A 315 17.89 2.42 3.26
CA MET A 315 17.97 1.18 2.48
C MET A 315 16.66 0.40 2.49
N LYS A 316 16.49 -0.48 1.51
CA LYS A 316 15.40 -1.46 1.50
C LYS A 316 15.67 -2.53 2.57
N GLY A 317 14.73 -2.74 3.48
CA GLY A 317 14.84 -3.74 4.56
C GLY A 317 13.75 -3.53 5.61
N ASP A 318 13.71 -4.41 6.62
CA ASP A 318 12.83 -4.30 7.78
C ASP A 318 13.31 -3.20 8.76
N LYS A 319 12.52 -2.91 9.78
CA LYS A 319 12.83 -1.86 10.76
C LYS A 319 14.01 -2.23 11.66
N GLU A 320 14.15 -3.49 12.02
CA GLU A 320 15.24 -3.98 12.87
C GLU A 320 16.57 -3.72 12.20
N ARG A 321 16.70 -4.15 10.93
CA ARG A 321 17.88 -3.90 10.11
C ARG A 321 18.19 -2.42 9.89
N LYS A 322 17.17 -1.57 9.80
CA LYS A 322 17.34 -0.11 9.64
C LYS A 322 17.83 0.58 10.91
N GLY A 323 17.59 -0.01 12.07
CA GLY A 323 18.02 0.50 13.37
C GLY A 323 19.36 -0.04 13.86
N GLU A 324 19.96 -1.01 13.16
CA GLU A 324 21.25 -1.59 13.56
C GLU A 324 22.39 -0.58 13.45
N SER A 325 23.13 -0.40 14.53
CA SER A 325 24.38 0.33 14.52
C SER A 325 25.38 -0.35 13.58
N GLY A 326 25.94 0.39 12.61
CA GLY A 326 26.84 -0.15 11.58
C GLY A 326 26.14 -0.76 10.37
N GLY A 327 24.78 -0.61 10.25
CA GLY A 327 23.97 -1.07 9.12
C GLY A 327 24.17 -0.35 7.79
N ASP A 328 24.98 0.71 7.77
CA ASP A 328 25.19 1.54 6.59
C ASP A 328 25.88 0.78 5.46
N HIS A 329 25.49 1.10 4.22
CA HIS A 329 26.17 0.58 3.04
C HIS A 329 27.25 1.56 2.56
N ILE A 330 28.48 1.10 2.45
CA ILE A 330 29.60 1.89 1.96
C ILE A 330 29.75 1.63 0.46
N VAL A 331 29.54 2.65 -0.35
CA VAL A 331 29.70 2.62 -1.81
C VAL A 331 31.04 3.21 -2.16
N ALA A 332 31.93 2.41 -2.74
CA ALA A 332 33.23 2.87 -3.26
C ALA A 332 33.00 3.76 -4.49
N LEU A 333 33.65 4.89 -4.56
CA LEU A 333 33.53 5.85 -5.66
C LEU A 333 34.75 5.78 -6.58
N SER A 334 34.51 5.61 -7.89
CA SER A 334 35.54 5.79 -8.91
C SER A 334 35.87 7.28 -9.10
N THR A 335 37.02 7.57 -9.73
CA THR A 335 37.39 8.94 -10.10
C THR A 335 36.35 9.62 -10.96
N HIS A 336 35.66 8.85 -11.84
CA HIS A 336 34.53 9.33 -12.64
C HIS A 336 33.32 9.73 -11.78
N ALA A 337 32.98 8.94 -10.78
CA ALA A 337 31.88 9.27 -9.85
C ALA A 337 32.21 10.51 -9.02
N VAL A 338 33.44 10.62 -8.54
CA VAL A 338 33.91 11.81 -7.82
C VAL A 338 33.83 13.05 -8.71
N ARG A 339 34.28 12.96 -9.99
CA ARG A 339 34.14 14.05 -10.95
C ARG A 339 32.70 14.50 -11.16
N VAL A 340 31.77 13.56 -11.34
CA VAL A 340 30.35 13.85 -11.43
C VAL A 340 29.83 14.58 -10.19
N LEU A 341 30.22 14.15 -8.99
CA LEU A 341 29.83 14.76 -7.72
C LEU A 341 30.44 16.17 -7.54
N HIS A 342 31.66 16.42 -7.94
CA HIS A 342 32.25 17.76 -7.90
C HIS A 342 31.46 18.74 -8.80
N VAL A 343 31.14 18.33 -10.02
CA VAL A 343 30.35 19.14 -10.94
C VAL A 343 28.90 19.39 -10.38
N LEU A 344 28.27 18.34 -9.85
CA LEU A 344 26.95 18.43 -9.22
C LEU A 344 26.94 19.35 -8.00
N ARG A 345 28.01 19.35 -7.18
CA ARG A 345 28.15 20.19 -5.98
C ARG A 345 28.12 21.69 -6.30
N ARG A 346 28.59 22.09 -7.46
CA ARG A 346 28.46 23.49 -7.93
C ARG A 346 27.03 23.90 -8.19
N LEU A 347 26.16 22.95 -8.57
CA LEU A 347 24.76 23.21 -8.88
C LEU A 347 23.87 23.12 -7.64
N THR A 348 24.08 22.11 -6.80
CA THR A 348 23.17 21.77 -5.70
C THR A 348 23.81 21.75 -4.31
N GLY A 349 25.11 22.06 -4.18
CA GLY A 349 25.85 21.99 -2.91
C GLY A 349 25.34 22.91 -1.80
N LYS A 350 24.55 23.93 -2.16
CA LYS A 350 23.86 24.80 -1.19
C LYS A 350 22.61 24.18 -0.56
N PHE A 351 22.15 23.03 -1.07
CA PHE A 351 21.03 22.28 -0.55
C PHE A 351 21.51 21.07 0.26
N GLY A 352 20.68 20.52 1.16
CA GLY A 352 21.02 19.28 1.86
C GLY A 352 20.98 18.05 0.94
N LEU A 353 20.11 18.07 -0.08
CA LEU A 353 19.98 16.99 -1.07
C LEU A 353 20.93 17.22 -2.26
N CYS A 354 21.51 16.13 -2.76
CA CYS A 354 22.29 16.14 -4.01
C CYS A 354 21.38 16.36 -5.23
N PHE A 355 20.17 15.79 -5.19
CA PHE A 355 19.20 15.85 -6.27
C PHE A 355 17.84 16.42 -5.78
N PRO A 356 17.77 17.74 -5.49
CA PRO A 356 16.55 18.38 -5.05
C PRO A 356 15.52 18.46 -6.19
N SER A 357 14.24 18.37 -5.84
CA SER A 357 13.14 18.63 -6.77
C SER A 357 13.13 20.09 -7.21
N GLU A 358 12.80 20.35 -8.47
CA GLU A 358 12.66 21.71 -9.00
C GLU A 358 11.57 22.52 -8.29
N ARG A 359 10.48 21.87 -7.89
CA ARG A 359 9.35 22.54 -7.23
C ARG A 359 9.55 22.73 -5.73
N HIS A 360 10.28 21.82 -5.09
CA HIS A 360 10.45 21.80 -3.63
C HIS A 360 11.87 21.34 -3.29
N VAL A 361 12.77 22.27 -3.04
CA VAL A 361 14.20 22.01 -2.81
C VAL A 361 14.48 21.10 -1.59
N HIS A 362 13.54 20.95 -0.68
CA HIS A 362 13.62 20.03 0.45
C HIS A 362 13.12 18.61 0.14
N GLN A 363 12.62 18.40 -1.05
CA GLN A 363 12.18 17.07 -1.52
C GLN A 363 13.13 16.57 -2.60
N PRO A 364 13.39 15.26 -2.66
CA PRO A 364 14.22 14.68 -3.71
C PRO A 364 13.50 14.71 -5.07
N ILE A 365 14.25 14.53 -6.15
CA ILE A 365 13.69 14.25 -7.46
C ILE A 365 12.81 12.99 -7.39
N SER A 366 11.77 12.95 -8.24
CA SER A 366 10.96 11.75 -8.38
C SER A 366 11.77 10.58 -8.95
N GLU A 367 11.55 9.37 -8.44
CA GLU A 367 12.14 8.14 -9.01
C GLU A 367 11.81 7.97 -10.50
N ASN A 368 10.71 8.54 -10.97
CA ASN A 368 10.35 8.55 -12.38
C ASN A 368 11.17 9.51 -13.25
N THR A 369 11.95 10.43 -12.66
CA THR A 369 12.73 11.41 -13.42
C THR A 369 13.74 10.73 -14.35
N LEU A 370 14.50 9.77 -13.84
CA LEU A 370 15.47 9.02 -14.64
C LEU A 370 14.80 8.09 -15.65
N ARG A 371 13.70 7.47 -15.25
CA ARG A 371 12.89 6.66 -16.18
C ARG A 371 12.34 7.50 -17.34
N ALA A 372 11.87 8.70 -17.09
CA ALA A 372 11.40 9.60 -18.12
C ALA A 372 12.52 10.03 -19.07
N LEU A 373 13.74 10.21 -18.59
CA LEU A 373 14.90 10.48 -19.42
C LEU A 373 15.21 9.29 -20.35
N LEU A 374 15.28 8.08 -19.81
CA LEU A 374 15.47 6.85 -20.59
C LEU A 374 14.39 6.67 -21.68
N ILE A 375 13.13 6.93 -21.35
CA ILE A 375 12.02 6.86 -22.33
C ILE A 375 12.22 7.85 -23.47
N ARG A 376 12.57 9.11 -23.17
CA ARG A 376 12.82 10.15 -24.20
C ARG A 376 14.00 9.81 -25.10
N ALA A 377 15.05 9.21 -24.52
CA ALA A 377 16.20 8.75 -25.28
C ALA A 377 15.95 7.45 -26.09
N GLY A 378 14.70 6.92 -26.11
CA GLY A 378 14.33 5.76 -26.93
C GLY A 378 14.51 4.40 -26.26
N TYR A 379 14.67 4.35 -24.94
CA TYR A 379 14.91 3.11 -24.18
C TYR A 379 13.64 2.60 -23.46
N TYR A 380 12.45 3.02 -23.87
CA TYR A 380 11.19 2.48 -23.34
C TYR A 380 11.14 0.94 -23.49
N GLN A 381 10.81 0.23 -22.41
CA GLN A 381 10.77 -1.23 -22.31
C GLN A 381 12.12 -1.96 -22.57
N ARG A 382 13.20 -1.24 -22.89
CA ARG A 382 14.52 -1.81 -23.16
C ARG A 382 15.46 -1.67 -21.94
N HIS A 383 15.29 -0.59 -21.17
CA HIS A 383 16.05 -0.35 -19.95
C HIS A 383 15.24 0.46 -18.93
N VAL A 384 15.44 0.16 -17.66
CA VAL A 384 14.91 0.93 -16.53
C VAL A 384 16.04 1.33 -15.59
N PRO A 385 15.91 2.36 -14.74
CA PRO A 385 16.99 2.77 -13.83
C PRO A 385 17.55 1.63 -12.98
N HIS A 386 16.74 0.64 -12.61
CA HIS A 386 17.19 -0.55 -11.89
C HIS A 386 18.04 -1.50 -12.74
N GLY A 387 17.93 -1.45 -14.06
CA GLY A 387 18.66 -2.31 -15.00
C GLY A 387 20.18 -2.08 -14.97
N PHE A 388 20.68 -0.92 -14.47
CA PHE A 388 22.12 -0.70 -14.26
C PHE A 388 22.73 -1.70 -13.27
N ARG A 389 21.96 -2.17 -12.29
CA ARG A 389 22.44 -3.17 -11.33
C ARG A 389 22.67 -4.54 -12.01
N ALA A 390 21.75 -4.93 -12.91
CA ALA A 390 21.90 -6.13 -13.71
C ALA A 390 23.10 -6.00 -14.68
N ALA A 391 23.25 -4.83 -15.35
CA ALA A 391 24.38 -4.56 -16.23
C ALA A 391 25.71 -4.65 -15.49
N PHE A 392 25.84 -3.96 -14.34
CA PHE A 392 27.03 -4.04 -13.50
C PHE A 392 27.33 -5.49 -13.08
N SER A 393 26.37 -6.18 -12.49
CA SER A 393 26.56 -7.56 -12.04
C SER A 393 27.02 -8.49 -13.15
N THR A 394 26.34 -8.47 -14.30
CA THR A 394 26.65 -9.36 -15.41
C THR A 394 28.01 -9.03 -16.03
N ILE A 395 28.24 -7.77 -16.43
CA ILE A 395 29.49 -7.36 -17.09
C ILE A 395 30.69 -7.60 -16.18
N MET A 396 30.60 -7.26 -14.89
CA MET A 396 31.71 -7.41 -13.98
C MET A 396 32.02 -8.86 -13.58
N ASN A 397 31.02 -9.72 -13.53
CA ASN A 397 31.20 -11.15 -13.27
C ASN A 397 31.70 -11.93 -14.50
N GLU A 398 31.44 -11.43 -15.74
CA GLU A 398 31.83 -12.09 -16.98
C GLU A 398 33.09 -11.50 -17.61
N ARG A 399 33.86 -10.66 -16.87
CA ARG A 399 35.17 -10.18 -17.32
C ARG A 399 36.09 -11.35 -17.67
N PRO A 400 37.13 -11.14 -18.55
CA PRO A 400 38.13 -12.15 -18.85
C PRO A 400 38.75 -12.74 -17.57
N ALA A 401 39.10 -14.00 -17.59
CA ALA A 401 39.65 -14.69 -16.43
C ALA A 401 40.95 -14.03 -15.91
N SER A 402 41.74 -13.40 -16.80
CA SER A 402 42.92 -12.62 -16.48
C SER A 402 42.65 -11.42 -15.55
N ASP A 403 41.43 -10.86 -15.63
CA ASP A 403 41.05 -9.61 -14.95
C ASP A 403 40.23 -9.86 -13.68
N ARG A 404 39.88 -11.13 -13.43
CA ARG A 404 39.13 -11.56 -12.24
C ARG A 404 40.05 -12.06 -11.14
N MET A 405 39.76 -11.66 -9.91
CA MET A 405 40.35 -12.23 -8.70
C MET A 405 39.40 -13.21 -8.03
N GLU A 406 39.97 -14.19 -7.34
CA GLU A 406 39.18 -15.07 -6.47
C GLU A 406 38.38 -14.25 -5.45
N GLY A 407 37.10 -14.53 -5.32
CA GLY A 407 36.20 -13.78 -4.43
C GLY A 407 35.54 -12.52 -5.05
N ASP A 408 35.89 -12.13 -6.29
CA ASP A 408 35.29 -10.94 -6.95
C ASP A 408 33.75 -11.02 -6.99
N ARG A 409 33.16 -12.20 -7.16
CA ARG A 409 31.72 -12.38 -7.16
C ARG A 409 31.08 -11.93 -5.86
N ASP A 410 31.65 -12.33 -4.73
CA ASP A 410 31.16 -11.94 -3.41
C ASP A 410 31.33 -10.44 -3.18
N VAL A 411 32.44 -9.85 -3.66
CA VAL A 411 32.65 -8.41 -3.59
C VAL A 411 31.65 -7.64 -4.43
N ILE A 412 31.33 -8.10 -5.64
CA ILE A 412 30.31 -7.51 -6.51
C ILE A 412 28.93 -7.60 -5.86
N ASP A 413 28.57 -8.72 -5.25
CA ASP A 413 27.31 -8.87 -4.51
C ASP A 413 27.24 -7.93 -3.30
N LEU A 414 28.34 -7.74 -2.57
CA LEU A 414 28.45 -6.74 -1.51
C LEU A 414 28.29 -5.31 -2.04
N MET A 415 28.86 -4.98 -3.21
CA MET A 415 28.69 -3.67 -3.85
C MET A 415 27.22 -3.41 -4.24
N LEU A 416 26.47 -4.46 -4.57
CA LEU A 416 25.03 -4.41 -4.81
C LEU A 416 24.20 -4.39 -3.52
N ALA A 417 24.81 -4.39 -2.35
CA ALA A 417 24.12 -4.53 -1.06
C ALA A 417 23.23 -5.79 -1.01
N HIS A 418 23.66 -6.87 -1.65
CA HIS A 418 23.13 -8.20 -1.44
C HIS A 418 23.80 -8.81 -0.23
N LEU A 419 23.04 -9.22 0.78
CA LEU A 419 23.58 -9.93 1.93
C LEU A 419 23.39 -11.42 1.72
N PRO A 420 24.42 -12.24 2.00
CA PRO A 420 24.27 -13.70 2.03
C PRO A 420 23.22 -14.08 3.08
N GLU A 421 22.32 -15.00 2.74
CA GLU A 421 21.21 -15.44 3.60
C GLU A 421 21.64 -16.18 4.89
N GLN A 422 22.91 -16.53 5.06
CA GLN A 422 23.39 -17.47 6.10
C GLN A 422 24.45 -16.91 7.05
N LYS A 423 24.70 -15.60 7.12
CA LYS A 423 25.69 -15.08 8.07
C LYS A 423 25.02 -14.61 9.36
N SER A 424 25.58 -15.02 10.51
CA SER A 424 25.13 -14.56 11.85
C SER A 424 25.17 -13.03 11.94
N GLY A 425 24.28 -12.42 12.73
CA GLY A 425 24.13 -10.97 12.83
C GLY A 425 25.43 -10.22 13.15
N SER A 426 26.36 -10.83 13.90
CA SER A 426 27.67 -10.27 14.21
C SER A 426 28.63 -10.22 13.01
N GLU A 427 28.69 -11.26 12.18
CA GLU A 427 29.50 -11.29 10.95
C GLU A 427 29.00 -10.33 9.88
N SER A 428 27.71 -10.14 9.79
CA SER A 428 27.08 -9.22 8.85
C SER A 428 27.38 -7.75 9.16
N ALA A 429 27.50 -7.37 10.43
CA ALA A 429 27.85 -6.01 10.86
C ALA A 429 29.32 -5.65 10.54
N TYR A 430 30.25 -6.60 10.70
CA TYR A 430 31.68 -6.37 10.45
C TYR A 430 32.06 -6.37 8.95
N ASN A 431 31.32 -7.04 8.08
CA ASN A 431 31.69 -7.24 6.68
C ASN A 431 31.27 -6.11 5.72
N ARG A 432 30.56 -5.06 6.17
CA ARG A 432 30.07 -4.00 5.28
C ARG A 432 31.15 -3.04 4.78
N ALA A 433 32.21 -2.89 5.52
CA ALA A 433 33.44 -2.19 5.10
C ALA A 433 34.52 -3.16 4.61
N ALA A 434 34.24 -4.46 4.49
CA ALA A 434 35.20 -5.44 4.00
C ALA A 434 35.52 -5.22 2.52
N HIS A 435 36.72 -5.56 2.16
CA HIS A 435 37.20 -5.50 0.77
C HIS A 435 37.19 -4.11 0.11
N MET A 436 37.23 -3.00 0.88
CA MET A 436 37.17 -1.65 0.32
C MET A 436 38.26 -1.39 -0.78
N PRO A 437 39.51 -1.79 -0.66
CA PRO A 437 40.45 -1.63 -1.76
C PRO A 437 40.00 -2.31 -3.05
N ARG A 438 39.49 -3.54 -2.97
CA ARG A 438 38.97 -4.26 -4.15
C ARG A 438 37.69 -3.64 -4.70
N ARG A 439 36.78 -3.14 -3.84
CA ARG A 439 35.60 -2.40 -4.29
C ARG A 439 35.96 -1.14 -5.06
N HIS A 440 37.00 -0.39 -4.63
CA HIS A 440 37.48 0.79 -5.35
C HIS A 440 38.08 0.43 -6.71
N GLN A 441 38.87 -0.66 -6.79
CA GLN A 441 39.40 -1.16 -8.06
C GLN A 441 38.22 -1.53 -9.02
N LEU A 442 37.27 -2.33 -8.55
CA LEU A 442 36.10 -2.73 -9.35
C LEU A 442 35.20 -1.54 -9.76
N ALA A 443 35.05 -0.55 -8.88
CA ALA A 443 34.31 0.68 -9.21
C ALA A 443 35.05 1.50 -10.27
N GLN A 444 36.38 1.55 -10.22
CA GLN A 444 37.22 2.24 -11.23
C GLN A 444 37.15 1.50 -12.56
N GLU A 445 37.39 0.17 -12.58
CA GLU A 445 37.29 -0.66 -13.78
C GLU A 445 35.90 -0.48 -14.46
N TRP A 446 34.84 -0.52 -13.67
CA TRP A 446 33.48 -0.29 -14.18
C TRP A 446 33.31 1.12 -14.75
N GLY A 447 33.81 2.15 -14.05
CA GLY A 447 33.74 3.53 -14.52
C GLY A 447 34.48 3.73 -15.84
N ASP A 448 35.70 3.20 -15.95
CA ASP A 448 36.53 3.27 -17.16
C ASP A 448 35.79 2.57 -18.34
N LEU A 449 35.17 1.41 -18.09
CA LEU A 449 34.45 0.69 -19.11
C LEU A 449 33.26 1.46 -19.65
N ILE A 450 32.46 2.16 -18.84
CA ILE A 450 31.18 2.73 -19.28
C ILE A 450 31.20 4.22 -19.60
N VAL A 451 32.10 5.01 -18.98
CA VAL A 451 32.14 6.47 -19.17
C VAL A 451 33.52 7.02 -19.55
N GLY A 452 34.59 6.19 -19.62
CA GLY A 452 35.95 6.66 -19.86
C GLY A 452 36.15 7.50 -21.13
N GLU A 453 35.31 7.27 -22.16
CA GLU A 453 35.33 8.02 -23.42
C GLU A 453 34.25 9.11 -23.52
N MET A 454 33.43 9.29 -22.47
CA MET A 454 32.36 10.27 -22.48
C MET A 454 32.91 11.70 -22.26
N PRO A 455 32.21 12.74 -22.75
CA PRO A 455 32.57 14.12 -22.44
C PRO A 455 32.61 14.38 -20.93
N ASP A 456 33.51 15.30 -20.52
CA ASP A 456 33.57 15.72 -19.13
C ASP A 456 32.17 16.18 -18.62
N PRO A 457 31.74 15.74 -17.44
CA PRO A 457 30.43 16.11 -16.86
C PRO A 457 30.15 17.61 -16.79
N GLU A 458 31.20 18.46 -16.78
CA GLU A 458 31.06 19.91 -16.81
C GLU A 458 30.40 20.43 -18.08
N THR A 459 30.58 19.74 -19.20
CA THR A 459 29.98 20.10 -20.50
C THR A 459 28.45 20.07 -20.49
N TYR A 460 27.83 19.45 -19.50
CA TYR A 460 26.34 19.41 -19.36
C TYR A 460 25.78 20.68 -18.72
N ILE A 461 26.60 21.50 -18.07
CA ILE A 461 26.19 22.77 -17.47
C ILE A 461 25.87 23.77 -18.60
N GLY A 462 24.75 24.44 -18.51
CA GLY A 462 24.33 25.46 -19.49
C GLY A 462 23.75 24.89 -20.79
N GLN A 463 23.67 23.58 -20.95
CA GLN A 463 23.01 23.00 -22.13
C GLN A 463 21.50 23.31 -22.15
N PRO A 464 20.87 23.44 -23.34
CA PRO A 464 19.44 23.70 -23.46
C PRO A 464 18.57 22.64 -22.78
N ILE A 465 17.67 23.06 -21.90
CA ILE A 465 16.78 22.17 -21.15
C ILE A 465 15.38 22.02 -21.77
N ARG A 466 15.03 22.90 -22.72
CA ARG A 466 13.72 22.90 -23.41
C ARG A 466 13.93 23.04 -24.91
N TYR A 467 12.98 22.54 -25.70
CA TYR A 467 12.91 22.85 -27.12
C TYR A 467 12.53 24.33 -27.30
N ALA A 468 13.11 25.01 -28.29
CA ALA A 468 12.67 26.34 -28.63
C ALA A 468 11.18 26.33 -29.01
N ALA A 469 10.43 27.38 -28.64
CA ALA A 469 9.00 27.47 -28.95
C ALA A 469 8.67 27.42 -30.45
N THR A 470 9.66 27.70 -31.30
CA THR A 470 9.59 27.74 -32.77
C THR A 470 10.20 26.50 -33.44
N GLY A 471 10.56 25.48 -32.70
CA GLY A 471 11.01 24.20 -33.31
C GLY A 471 9.85 23.50 -34.04
N PRO A 472 10.14 22.76 -35.17
CA PRO A 472 9.09 22.03 -35.87
C PRO A 472 8.36 21.15 -34.89
N GLY A 473 7.04 21.30 -34.84
CA GLY A 473 6.17 20.71 -33.87
C GLY A 473 6.41 19.19 -33.76
N ARG A 474 6.28 18.66 -32.55
CA ARG A 474 6.04 17.25 -32.38
C ARG A 474 4.74 16.91 -33.08
N LEU A 475 4.84 16.54 -34.35
CA LEU A 475 3.79 15.78 -35.02
C LEU A 475 3.77 14.38 -34.39
N ALA A 476 2.60 14.06 -33.88
CA ALA A 476 2.06 12.82 -33.45
C ALA A 476 2.88 11.55 -33.78
N ALA A 477 3.13 10.76 -32.75
CA ALA A 477 3.13 9.31 -32.79
C ALA A 477 2.43 8.79 -31.52
#